data_b62c0ee051e8b3b3231f56476aec5aaf
#
_entry.id   b62c0ee051e8b3b3231f56476aec5aaf
#
_cell.length_a   1.000
_cell.length_b   1.000
_cell.length_c   1.000
_cell.angle_alpha   90.00
_cell.angle_beta   90.00
_cell.angle_gamma   90.00
#
_symmetry.space_group_name_H-M   'P 1'
#
loop_
_entity.id
_entity.type
_entity.pdbx_description
1 polymer ?
#
loop_
_entity_poly.entity_id
_entity_poly.type
_entity_poly.pdbx_seq_one_letter_code
_entity_poly.pdbx_strand_id
1 'polypeptide(L)'
;TEGEKVEFPAEKYFELFKEAYDELSFKYKISSFAIDTQGETIIFLDKLGNPLKNAIVWLDNRAEKEAKAIEEKFGLKTIYEITGQVEVPGGYPAPKILWLKNNEPEIFEKVDKILLLEDYLLYRLTGKFYCSKSLYSSTLYLDIVNGEYWKDMLSFIGIDDSYLPTLKESGEKIGEFDGASVCTGALDQIAGFIGAGIFESGKISEMTGTALAVCSLTNKIPPYNKTNKISAYYIAKNKYCLLAWAPTAGMVLEWLRKNL
;
A
#
# COMPACT_ATOMS: atom_id res chain seq x y z
N THR A 1 17.49 -10.55 5.48
CA THR A 1 16.69 -11.34 4.51
C THR A 1 17.09 -12.80 4.61
N GLU A 2 16.15 -13.68 4.86
CA GLU A 2 16.34 -15.14 4.81
C GLU A 2 15.51 -15.68 3.64
N GLY A 3 16.14 -15.94 2.50
CA GLY A 3 15.48 -16.39 1.29
C GLY A 3 14.48 -15.34 0.75
N GLU A 4 13.20 -15.71 0.61
CA GLU A 4 12.12 -14.85 0.12
C GLU A 4 11.54 -13.92 1.20
N LYS A 5 11.98 -14.06 2.46
CA LYS A 5 11.48 -13.29 3.60
C LYS A 5 12.22 -11.97 3.76
N VAL A 6 11.46 -10.87 3.80
CA VAL A 6 11.98 -9.52 4.05
C VAL A 6 11.15 -8.88 5.15
N GLU A 7 11.75 -8.71 6.32
CA GLU A 7 11.09 -8.11 7.48
C GLU A 7 11.88 -6.93 8.04
N PHE A 8 11.18 -5.98 8.68
CA PHE A 8 11.79 -4.83 9.34
C PHE A 8 11.02 -4.49 10.62
N PRO A 9 11.70 -4.10 11.72
CA PRO A 9 11.02 -3.73 12.96
C PRO A 9 10.08 -2.54 12.75
N ALA A 10 8.79 -2.71 13.03
CA ALA A 10 7.77 -1.67 12.80
C ALA A 10 8.06 -0.38 13.58
N GLU A 11 8.53 -0.50 14.84
CA GLU A 11 8.91 0.64 15.68
C GLU A 11 9.99 1.51 15.04
N LYS A 12 10.93 0.90 14.32
CA LYS A 12 12.04 1.63 13.69
C LYS A 12 11.57 2.60 12.62
N TYR A 13 10.46 2.28 11.91
CA TYR A 13 9.86 3.23 10.97
C TYR A 13 9.38 4.49 11.68
N PHE A 14 8.72 4.33 12.84
CA PHE A 14 8.25 5.48 13.60
C PHE A 14 9.40 6.29 14.21
N GLU A 15 10.45 5.63 14.71
CA GLU A 15 11.66 6.31 15.20
C GLU A 15 12.30 7.18 14.12
N LEU A 16 12.49 6.62 12.89
CA LEU A 16 13.07 7.35 11.77
C LEU A 16 12.19 8.51 11.30
N PHE A 17 10.86 8.31 11.29
CA PHE A 17 9.92 9.40 11.02
C PHE A 17 10.09 10.52 12.06
N LYS A 18 10.14 10.16 13.34
CA LYS A 18 10.28 11.12 14.45
C LYS A 18 11.58 11.92 14.34
N GLU A 19 12.70 11.27 14.07
CA GLU A 19 14.00 11.92 13.84
C GLU A 19 13.90 12.96 12.71
N ALA A 20 13.32 12.58 11.57
CA ALA A 20 13.15 13.49 10.42
C ALA A 20 12.19 14.65 10.74
N TYR A 21 11.08 14.37 11.43
CA TYR A 21 10.13 15.40 11.87
C TYR A 21 10.78 16.41 12.83
N ASP A 22 11.51 15.93 13.83
CA ASP A 22 12.18 16.77 14.82
C ASP A 22 13.24 17.67 14.17
N GLU A 23 13.99 17.16 13.19
CA GLU A 23 14.94 17.98 12.42
C GLU A 23 14.26 19.09 11.62
N LEU A 24 13.13 18.78 10.98
CA LEU A 24 12.36 19.74 10.18
C LEU A 24 11.67 20.78 11.09
N SER A 25 11.04 20.35 12.17
CA SER A 25 10.31 21.23 13.10
C SER A 25 11.24 22.18 13.85
N PHE A 26 12.51 21.80 14.06
CA PHE A 26 13.54 22.70 14.59
C PHE A 26 13.84 23.87 13.64
N LYS A 27 13.77 23.64 12.33
CA LYS A 27 14.09 24.66 11.29
C LYS A 27 12.87 25.43 10.82
N TYR A 28 11.70 24.80 10.84
CA TYR A 28 10.49 25.34 10.22
C TYR A 28 9.27 25.13 11.12
N LYS A 29 8.34 26.09 11.08
CA LYS A 29 7.02 25.92 11.67
C LYS A 29 6.18 25.04 10.73
N ILE A 30 5.94 23.80 11.15
CA ILE A 30 5.10 22.86 10.40
C ILE A 30 3.64 23.12 10.78
N SER A 31 2.79 23.49 9.81
CA SER A 31 1.35 23.71 10.02
C SER A 31 0.52 22.47 9.68
N SER A 32 0.97 21.68 8.71
CA SER A 32 0.33 20.42 8.30
C SER A 32 1.32 19.53 7.56
N PHE A 33 1.07 18.23 7.60
CA PHE A 33 1.82 17.24 6.80
C PHE A 33 0.95 16.03 6.47
N ALA A 34 1.33 15.32 5.43
CA ALA A 34 0.84 14.01 5.05
C ALA A 34 2.03 13.07 4.90
N ILE A 35 1.77 11.78 4.97
CA ILE A 35 2.81 10.73 4.87
C ILE A 35 2.48 9.88 3.66
N ASP A 36 3.33 9.89 2.65
CA ASP A 36 3.30 8.88 1.60
C ASP A 36 4.27 7.76 1.94
N THR A 37 3.91 6.55 1.58
CA THR A 37 4.74 5.37 1.84
C THR A 37 4.71 4.42 0.66
N GLN A 38 5.68 3.51 0.64
CA GLN A 38 5.58 2.27 -0.12
C GLN A 38 4.28 1.53 0.25
N GLY A 39 3.62 0.92 -0.72
CA GLY A 39 2.49 0.03 -0.47
C GLY A 39 2.92 -1.31 0.14
N GLU A 40 1.98 -2.19 0.39
CA GLU A 40 2.10 -3.64 0.65
C GLU A 40 2.95 -4.05 1.88
N THR A 41 3.64 -3.11 2.56
CA THR A 41 4.29 -3.39 3.85
C THR A 41 3.25 -3.46 4.94
N ILE A 42 3.08 -4.65 5.53
CA ILE A 42 1.99 -4.97 6.46
C ILE A 42 2.48 -5.17 7.89
N ILE A 43 1.71 -4.67 8.86
CA ILE A 43 1.99 -4.70 10.29
C ILE A 43 0.76 -5.25 11.02
N PHE A 44 0.98 -6.24 11.88
CA PHE A 44 -0.07 -6.87 12.68
C PHE A 44 0.03 -6.41 14.13
N LEU A 45 -1.04 -5.84 14.68
CA LEU A 45 -1.07 -5.31 16.04
C LEU A 45 -1.95 -6.16 16.96
N ASP A 46 -1.57 -6.22 18.22
CA ASP A 46 -2.37 -6.76 19.30
C ASP A 46 -3.44 -5.73 19.79
N LYS A 47 -4.28 -6.13 20.76
CA LYS A 47 -5.31 -5.27 21.37
C LYS A 47 -4.76 -4.03 22.10
N LEU A 48 -3.47 -4.00 22.42
CA LEU A 48 -2.79 -2.87 23.03
C LEU A 48 -2.16 -1.94 21.99
N GLY A 49 -2.24 -2.31 20.70
CA GLY A 49 -1.65 -1.56 19.60
C GLY A 49 -0.15 -1.82 19.40
N ASN A 50 0.40 -2.89 20.00
CA ASN A 50 1.79 -3.27 19.82
C ASN A 50 1.94 -4.20 18.62
N PRO A 51 3.02 -4.05 17.82
CA PRO A 51 3.34 -5.02 16.76
C PRO A 51 3.60 -6.43 17.32
N LEU A 52 2.89 -7.42 16.80
CA LEU A 52 3.03 -8.82 17.19
C LEU A 52 4.31 -9.47 16.62
N LYS A 53 4.83 -8.89 15.54
CA LYS A 53 6.06 -9.31 14.86
C LYS A 53 6.62 -8.15 14.04
N ASN A 54 7.78 -8.34 13.43
CA ASN A 54 8.31 -7.40 12.45
C ASN A 54 7.32 -7.19 11.30
N ALA A 55 7.30 -5.98 10.73
CA ALA A 55 6.57 -5.68 9.51
C ALA A 55 7.05 -6.59 8.38
N ILE A 56 6.12 -7.17 7.63
CA ILE A 56 6.44 -7.92 6.41
C ILE A 56 6.49 -6.91 5.25
N VAL A 57 7.70 -6.69 4.74
CA VAL A 57 7.98 -5.65 3.75
C VAL A 57 7.39 -6.00 2.37
N TRP A 58 7.11 -5.02 1.53
CA TRP A 58 6.54 -5.20 0.19
C TRP A 58 7.35 -6.13 -0.74
N LEU A 59 8.69 -6.18 -0.56
CA LEU A 59 9.59 -7.08 -1.29
C LEU A 59 9.49 -8.56 -0.87
N ASP A 60 8.73 -8.85 0.18
CA ASP A 60 8.56 -10.19 0.72
C ASP A 60 7.53 -10.98 -0.09
N ASN A 61 7.96 -12.05 -0.71
CA ASN A 61 7.14 -12.92 -1.58
C ASN A 61 6.81 -14.28 -0.94
N ARG A 62 6.86 -14.39 0.42
CA ARG A 62 6.60 -15.66 1.12
C ARG A 62 5.20 -16.25 0.86
N ALA A 63 4.23 -15.46 0.41
CA ALA A 63 2.82 -15.83 0.29
C ALA A 63 2.39 -16.21 -1.15
N GLU A 64 3.32 -16.69 -2.00
CA GLU A 64 3.02 -17.08 -3.38
C GLU A 64 1.99 -18.21 -3.49
N LYS A 65 1.97 -19.14 -2.53
CA LYS A 65 0.97 -20.21 -2.47
C LYS A 65 -0.44 -19.66 -2.20
N GLU A 66 -0.54 -18.73 -1.28
CA GLU A 66 -1.78 -18.05 -0.91
C GLU A 66 -2.27 -17.13 -2.03
N ALA A 67 -1.36 -16.49 -2.74
CA ALA A 67 -1.66 -15.70 -3.93
C ALA A 67 -2.34 -16.55 -5.02
N LYS A 68 -1.81 -17.73 -5.30
CA LYS A 68 -2.43 -18.69 -6.23
C LYS A 68 -3.81 -19.13 -5.77
N ALA A 69 -3.99 -19.41 -4.47
CA ALA A 69 -5.30 -19.79 -3.92
C ALA A 69 -6.34 -18.66 -4.07
N ILE A 70 -5.94 -17.40 -3.91
CA ILE A 70 -6.80 -16.23 -4.16
C ILE A 70 -7.17 -16.16 -5.66
N GLU A 71 -6.19 -16.28 -6.56
CA GLU A 71 -6.43 -16.25 -8.01
C GLU A 71 -7.35 -17.39 -8.47
N GLU A 72 -7.15 -18.60 -7.97
CA GLU A 72 -8.00 -19.77 -8.24
C GLU A 72 -9.43 -19.56 -7.72
N LYS A 73 -9.60 -18.93 -6.56
CA LYS A 73 -10.90 -18.66 -5.94
C LYS A 73 -11.74 -17.66 -6.71
N PHE A 74 -11.15 -16.53 -7.10
CA PHE A 74 -11.89 -15.39 -7.62
C PHE A 74 -11.72 -15.18 -9.13
N GLY A 75 -10.59 -15.62 -9.70
CA GLY A 75 -10.20 -15.40 -11.09
C GLY A 75 -9.73 -13.95 -11.35
N LEU A 76 -8.71 -13.80 -12.20
CA LEU A 76 -8.10 -12.49 -12.50
C LEU A 76 -9.10 -11.45 -13.04
N LYS A 77 -10.12 -11.88 -13.78
CA LYS A 77 -11.14 -10.95 -14.30
C LYS A 77 -11.89 -10.28 -13.15
N THR A 78 -12.42 -11.05 -12.20
CA THR A 78 -13.16 -10.53 -11.04
C THR A 78 -12.28 -9.65 -10.18
N ILE A 79 -11.04 -10.10 -9.93
CA ILE A 79 -10.06 -9.33 -9.16
C ILE A 79 -9.81 -7.98 -9.81
N TYR A 80 -9.55 -7.94 -11.13
CA TYR A 80 -9.34 -6.71 -11.86
C TYR A 80 -10.56 -5.77 -11.84
N GLU A 81 -11.75 -6.31 -12.09
CA GLU A 81 -12.98 -5.51 -12.15
C GLU A 81 -13.33 -4.85 -10.81
N ILE A 82 -12.89 -5.43 -9.68
CA ILE A 82 -13.10 -4.90 -8.33
C ILE A 82 -11.91 -4.07 -7.86
N THR A 83 -10.71 -4.60 -7.97
CA THR A 83 -9.51 -4.02 -7.33
C THR A 83 -8.60 -3.25 -8.30
N GLY A 84 -8.83 -3.37 -9.61
CA GLY A 84 -7.95 -2.79 -10.63
C GLY A 84 -6.63 -3.53 -10.85
N GLN A 85 -6.36 -4.62 -10.09
CA GLN A 85 -5.09 -5.33 -10.16
C GLN A 85 -5.10 -6.42 -11.22
N VAL A 86 -4.06 -6.45 -12.07
CA VAL A 86 -3.94 -7.40 -13.21
C VAL A 86 -3.26 -8.71 -12.82
N GLU A 87 -2.75 -8.80 -11.61
CA GLU A 87 -2.05 -9.97 -11.07
C GLU A 87 -2.25 -10.08 -9.55
N VAL A 88 -1.89 -11.22 -8.98
CA VAL A 88 -1.97 -11.50 -7.54
C VAL A 88 -0.57 -11.91 -7.05
N PRO A 89 0.34 -10.96 -6.76
CA PRO A 89 1.66 -11.28 -6.24
C PRO A 89 1.61 -11.71 -4.78
N GLY A 90 2.50 -12.63 -4.37
CA GLY A 90 2.67 -13.02 -2.96
C GLY A 90 3.11 -11.89 -2.03
N GLY A 91 3.66 -10.81 -2.60
CA GLY A 91 4.03 -9.59 -1.88
C GLY A 91 2.85 -8.71 -1.45
N TYR A 92 1.64 -8.96 -1.93
CA TYR A 92 0.46 -8.13 -1.59
C TYR A 92 -0.13 -8.48 -0.22
N PRO A 93 -0.86 -7.53 0.42
CA PRO A 93 -1.40 -7.71 1.77
C PRO A 93 -2.38 -8.89 1.92
N ALA A 94 -3.32 -9.09 0.99
CA ALA A 94 -4.28 -10.20 1.10
C ALA A 94 -3.60 -11.58 1.16
N PRO A 95 -2.66 -11.94 0.27
CA PRO A 95 -1.86 -13.15 0.40
C PRO A 95 -1.09 -13.25 1.72
N LYS A 96 -0.47 -12.14 2.19
CA LYS A 96 0.28 -12.12 3.45
C LYS A 96 -0.60 -12.39 4.68
N ILE A 97 -1.82 -11.87 4.69
CA ILE A 97 -2.79 -12.14 5.77
C ILE A 97 -3.17 -13.62 5.77
N LEU A 98 -3.50 -14.16 4.61
CA LEU A 98 -3.83 -15.58 4.47
C LEU A 98 -2.64 -16.48 4.84
N TRP A 99 -1.42 -16.08 4.48
CA TRP A 99 -0.19 -16.76 4.86
C TRP A 99 -0.02 -16.77 6.39
N LEU A 100 -0.20 -15.64 7.07
CA LEU A 100 -0.10 -15.57 8.52
C LEU A 100 -1.09 -16.52 9.18
N LYS A 101 -2.36 -16.51 8.73
CA LYS A 101 -3.40 -17.41 9.21
C LYS A 101 -3.02 -18.89 9.06
N ASN A 102 -2.42 -19.26 7.92
CA ASN A 102 -2.11 -20.66 7.62
C ASN A 102 -0.82 -21.16 8.28
N ASN A 103 0.17 -20.29 8.47
CA ASN A 103 1.52 -20.68 8.87
C ASN A 103 1.90 -20.25 10.29
N GLU A 104 1.26 -19.22 10.83
CA GLU A 104 1.50 -18.69 12.19
C GLU A 104 0.15 -18.44 12.91
N PRO A 105 -0.74 -19.45 13.03
CA PRO A 105 -2.10 -19.28 13.57
C PRO A 105 -2.13 -18.73 14.99
N GLU A 106 -1.16 -19.07 15.83
CA GLU A 106 -1.03 -18.56 17.21
C GLU A 106 -0.70 -17.06 17.27
N ILE A 107 -0.12 -16.49 16.20
CA ILE A 107 0.04 -15.05 16.05
C ILE A 107 -1.24 -14.45 15.49
N PHE A 108 -1.83 -15.08 14.46
CA PHE A 108 -3.05 -14.61 13.82
C PHE A 108 -4.22 -14.45 14.81
N GLU A 109 -4.38 -15.38 15.76
CA GLU A 109 -5.39 -15.33 16.83
C GLU A 109 -5.26 -14.12 17.77
N LYS A 110 -4.07 -13.52 17.85
CA LYS A 110 -3.79 -12.34 18.69
C LYS A 110 -3.96 -11.02 17.95
N VAL A 111 -4.15 -11.08 16.62
CA VAL A 111 -4.28 -9.87 15.79
C VAL A 111 -5.59 -9.17 16.13
N ASP A 112 -5.50 -7.88 16.44
CA ASP A 112 -6.64 -6.98 16.62
C ASP A 112 -6.74 -5.99 15.45
N LYS A 113 -5.59 -5.47 14.99
CA LYS A 113 -5.54 -4.57 13.83
C LYS A 113 -4.48 -5.00 12.83
N ILE A 114 -4.79 -4.76 11.57
CA ILE A 114 -3.90 -4.99 10.42
C ILE A 114 -3.74 -3.65 9.72
N LEU A 115 -2.51 -3.15 9.69
CA LEU A 115 -2.18 -1.84 9.15
C LEU A 115 -1.12 -1.97 8.06
N LEU A 116 -1.15 -1.04 7.12
CA LEU A 116 0.00 -0.78 6.26
C LEU A 116 0.91 0.26 6.91
N LEU A 117 2.04 0.55 6.29
CA LEU A 117 3.06 1.42 6.90
C LEU A 117 2.54 2.85 7.15
N GLU A 118 1.82 3.46 6.19
CA GLU A 118 1.19 4.78 6.38
C GLU A 118 0.28 4.77 7.61
N ASP A 119 -0.64 3.81 7.67
CA ASP A 119 -1.66 3.71 8.72
C ASP A 119 -1.03 3.51 10.10
N TYR A 120 0.05 2.72 10.16
CA TYR A 120 0.79 2.52 11.38
C TYR A 120 1.43 3.83 11.87
N LEU A 121 2.06 4.59 10.99
CA LEU A 121 2.61 5.90 11.34
C LEU A 121 1.51 6.88 11.76
N LEU A 122 0.39 6.92 11.03
CA LEU A 122 -0.78 7.75 11.37
C LEU A 122 -1.37 7.36 12.75
N TYR A 123 -1.47 6.06 13.04
CA TYR A 123 -1.89 5.57 14.35
C TYR A 123 -0.95 6.01 15.46
N ARG A 124 0.36 5.87 15.27
CA ARG A 124 1.38 6.28 16.25
C ARG A 124 1.34 7.79 16.54
N LEU A 125 0.95 8.61 15.56
CA LEU A 125 0.85 10.06 15.69
C LEU A 125 -0.47 10.52 16.30
N THR A 126 -1.58 9.86 16.00
CA THR A 126 -2.93 10.36 16.32
C THR A 126 -3.72 9.47 17.27
N GLY A 127 -3.28 8.24 17.52
CA GLY A 127 -4.04 7.22 18.26
C GLY A 127 -5.26 6.67 17.50
N LYS A 128 -5.41 6.97 16.21
CA LYS A 128 -6.58 6.61 15.39
C LYS A 128 -6.20 5.72 14.23
N PHE A 129 -7.08 4.77 13.90
CA PHE A 129 -6.90 3.84 12.80
C PHE A 129 -7.59 4.39 11.54
N TYR A 130 -6.85 5.15 10.75
CA TYR A 130 -7.27 5.71 9.45
C TYR A 130 -6.25 5.34 8.38
N CYS A 131 -6.71 5.21 7.13
CA CYS A 131 -5.86 4.95 5.98
C CYS A 131 -6.35 5.69 4.75
N SER A 132 -5.47 5.92 3.78
CA SER A 132 -5.87 6.45 2.49
C SER A 132 -6.35 5.33 1.55
N LYS A 133 -7.46 5.54 0.83
CA LYS A 133 -7.93 4.63 -0.22
C LYS A 133 -6.88 4.42 -1.31
N SER A 134 -6.10 5.45 -1.59
CA SER A 134 -5.02 5.39 -2.58
C SER A 134 -4.01 4.29 -2.23
N LEU A 135 -3.49 4.29 -0.99
CA LEU A 135 -2.55 3.26 -0.52
C LEU A 135 -3.16 1.85 -0.59
N TYR A 136 -4.44 1.74 -0.22
CA TYR A 136 -5.14 0.45 -0.15
C TYR A 136 -5.50 -0.15 -1.51
N SER A 137 -5.28 0.56 -2.60
CA SER A 137 -5.52 0.04 -3.96
C SER A 137 -4.66 -1.17 -4.33
N SER A 138 -3.51 -1.36 -3.69
CA SER A 138 -2.62 -2.52 -3.91
C SER A 138 -2.83 -3.66 -2.92
N THR A 139 -3.90 -3.62 -2.11
CA THR A 139 -4.13 -4.63 -1.07
C THR A 139 -4.81 -5.91 -1.55
N LEU A 140 -5.51 -5.87 -2.68
CA LEU A 140 -6.46 -6.85 -3.21
C LEU A 140 -7.77 -6.96 -2.43
N TYR A 141 -7.97 -6.18 -1.37
CA TYR A 141 -9.24 -6.15 -0.63
C TYR A 141 -9.91 -4.77 -0.59
N LEU A 142 -9.44 -3.81 -1.40
CA LEU A 142 -10.18 -2.58 -1.69
C LEU A 142 -10.94 -2.73 -3.00
N ASP A 143 -12.27 -2.52 -2.98
CA ASP A 143 -13.08 -2.25 -4.16
C ASP A 143 -12.83 -0.79 -4.57
N ILE A 144 -12.01 -0.58 -5.60
CA ILE A 144 -11.65 0.77 -6.05
C ILE A 144 -12.79 1.48 -6.80
N VAL A 145 -13.82 0.76 -7.23
CA VAL A 145 -14.98 1.33 -7.90
C VAL A 145 -15.93 1.97 -6.90
N ASN A 146 -16.24 1.25 -5.82
CA ASN A 146 -17.13 1.69 -4.76
C ASN A 146 -16.40 2.47 -3.65
N GLY A 147 -15.08 2.31 -3.54
CA GLY A 147 -14.24 2.94 -2.51
C GLY A 147 -14.46 2.35 -1.11
N GLU A 148 -14.73 1.05 -1.04
CA GLU A 148 -15.01 0.30 0.18
C GLU A 148 -14.27 -1.04 0.22
N TYR A 149 -14.25 -1.72 1.35
CA TYR A 149 -13.62 -3.03 1.47
C TYR A 149 -14.41 -4.12 0.74
N TRP A 150 -13.71 -4.96 -0.03
CA TRP A 150 -14.27 -6.11 -0.72
C TRP A 150 -14.52 -7.27 0.25
N LYS A 151 -15.77 -7.40 0.71
CA LYS A 151 -16.18 -8.33 1.78
C LYS A 151 -15.87 -9.79 1.49
N ASP A 152 -16.06 -10.24 0.24
CA ASP A 152 -15.81 -11.64 -0.14
C ASP A 152 -14.31 -11.98 -0.01
N MET A 153 -13.43 -11.04 -0.38
CA MET A 153 -11.99 -11.19 -0.18
C MET A 153 -11.65 -11.24 1.30
N LEU A 154 -12.17 -10.30 2.12
CA LEU A 154 -11.93 -10.30 3.56
C LEU A 154 -12.36 -11.62 4.20
N SER A 155 -13.57 -12.10 3.87
CA SER A 155 -14.08 -13.39 4.35
C SER A 155 -13.17 -14.56 3.95
N PHE A 156 -12.68 -14.58 2.71
CA PHE A 156 -11.79 -15.64 2.23
C PHE A 156 -10.46 -15.68 2.96
N ILE A 157 -9.84 -14.52 3.21
CA ILE A 157 -8.58 -14.44 3.96
C ILE A 157 -8.79 -14.56 5.48
N GLY A 158 -10.06 -14.58 5.95
CA GLY A 158 -10.43 -14.89 7.34
C GLY A 158 -10.45 -13.71 8.28
N ILE A 159 -10.70 -12.51 7.77
CA ILE A 159 -10.89 -11.28 8.56
C ILE A 159 -12.21 -10.59 8.16
N ASP A 160 -12.55 -9.54 8.86
CA ASP A 160 -13.61 -8.58 8.53
C ASP A 160 -13.11 -7.13 8.71
N ASP A 161 -13.98 -6.16 8.51
CA ASP A 161 -13.64 -4.74 8.60
C ASP A 161 -13.12 -4.31 9.97
N SER A 162 -13.44 -5.03 11.04
CA SER A 162 -13.00 -4.68 12.39
C SER A 162 -11.49 -4.76 12.56
N TYR A 163 -10.82 -5.56 11.73
CA TYR A 163 -9.37 -5.67 11.69
C TYR A 163 -8.70 -4.49 10.98
N LEU A 164 -9.44 -3.74 10.16
CA LEU A 164 -8.88 -2.76 9.24
C LEU A 164 -9.15 -1.32 9.69
N PRO A 165 -8.31 -0.35 9.27
CA PRO A 165 -8.54 1.06 9.57
C PRO A 165 -9.74 1.62 8.78
N THR A 166 -10.26 2.76 9.21
CA THR A 166 -11.31 3.48 8.48
C THR A 166 -10.74 4.14 7.22
N LEU A 167 -11.35 3.84 6.07
CA LEU A 167 -10.98 4.41 4.77
C LEU A 167 -11.27 5.91 4.70
N LYS A 168 -10.30 6.68 4.22
CA LYS A 168 -10.34 8.13 4.01
C LYS A 168 -9.87 8.49 2.60
N GLU A 169 -10.24 9.68 2.13
CA GLU A 169 -9.64 10.23 0.93
C GLU A 169 -8.22 10.73 1.23
N SER A 170 -7.34 10.75 0.20
CA SER A 170 -6.01 11.33 0.34
C SER A 170 -6.08 12.83 0.66
N GLY A 171 -5.25 13.31 1.59
CA GLY A 171 -5.23 14.69 2.05
C GLY A 171 -6.29 15.04 3.09
N GLU A 172 -7.09 14.09 3.58
CA GLU A 172 -8.10 14.35 4.60
C GLU A 172 -7.45 14.51 5.99
N LYS A 173 -7.75 15.60 6.69
CA LYS A 173 -7.26 15.80 8.06
C LYS A 173 -7.86 14.76 9.00
N ILE A 174 -7.00 14.05 9.73
CA ILE A 174 -7.39 12.96 10.64
C ILE A 174 -7.03 13.22 12.11
N GLY A 175 -6.16 14.17 12.38
CA GLY A 175 -5.72 14.49 13.73
C GLY A 175 -4.74 15.64 13.78
N GLU A 176 -4.03 15.72 14.89
CA GLU A 176 -2.97 16.70 15.11
C GLU A 176 -1.79 16.02 15.83
N PHE A 177 -0.59 16.48 15.51
CA PHE A 177 0.65 16.07 16.15
C PHE A 177 1.53 17.31 16.31
N ASP A 178 1.96 17.60 17.53
CA ASP A 178 2.80 18.75 17.87
C ASP A 178 2.28 20.11 17.29
N GLY A 179 0.94 20.30 17.33
CA GLY A 179 0.27 21.49 16.82
C GLY A 179 0.13 21.56 15.29
N ALA A 180 0.68 20.58 14.56
CA ALA A 180 0.49 20.45 13.10
C ALA A 180 -0.68 19.53 12.78
N SER A 181 -1.42 19.85 11.71
CA SER A 181 -2.49 18.98 11.20
C SER A 181 -1.88 17.75 10.53
N VAL A 182 -2.33 16.56 10.94
CA VAL A 182 -1.95 15.29 10.32
C VAL A 182 -3.03 14.91 9.30
N CYS A 183 -2.62 14.68 8.06
CA CYS A 183 -3.50 14.28 6.97
C CYS A 183 -3.13 12.88 6.45
N THR A 184 -4.10 12.18 5.88
CA THR A 184 -3.84 10.97 5.11
C THR A 184 -2.99 11.30 3.89
N GLY A 185 -2.07 10.42 3.55
CA GLY A 185 -1.23 10.53 2.38
C GLY A 185 -1.75 9.74 1.19
N ALA A 186 -0.85 9.03 0.53
CA ALA A 186 -1.14 8.20 -0.63
C ALA A 186 -0.08 7.11 -0.80
N LEU A 187 -0.32 6.20 -1.72
CA LEU A 187 0.74 5.34 -2.26
C LEU A 187 1.82 6.23 -2.91
N ASP A 188 3.08 5.96 -2.65
CA ASP A 188 4.24 6.75 -3.12
C ASP A 188 4.20 7.05 -4.63
N GLN A 189 3.85 6.04 -5.45
CA GLN A 189 3.69 6.18 -6.90
C GLN A 189 2.59 7.18 -7.27
N ILE A 190 1.50 7.21 -6.51
CA ILE A 190 0.40 8.15 -6.71
C ILE A 190 0.79 9.55 -6.24
N ALA A 191 1.47 9.66 -5.11
CA ALA A 191 1.99 10.93 -4.61
C ALA A 191 2.97 11.56 -5.61
N GLY A 192 3.91 10.77 -6.14
CA GLY A 192 4.85 11.20 -7.17
C GLY A 192 4.17 11.62 -8.48
N PHE A 193 3.15 10.89 -8.91
CA PHE A 193 2.33 11.19 -10.09
C PHE A 193 1.60 12.54 -9.94
N ILE A 194 0.96 12.77 -8.80
CA ILE A 194 0.29 14.04 -8.48
C ILE A 194 1.33 15.18 -8.35
N GLY A 195 2.46 14.91 -7.69
CA GLY A 195 3.56 15.85 -7.53
C GLY A 195 4.19 16.29 -8.86
N ALA A 196 4.17 15.42 -9.87
CA ALA A 196 4.55 15.75 -11.25
C ALA A 196 3.53 16.63 -12.01
N GLY A 197 2.41 17.02 -11.36
CA GLY A 197 1.42 17.91 -11.94
C GLY A 197 0.41 17.22 -12.87
N ILE A 198 0.20 15.93 -12.72
CA ILE A 198 -0.76 15.19 -13.55
C ILE A 198 -2.15 15.22 -12.89
N PHE A 199 -2.95 16.19 -13.24
CA PHE A 199 -4.32 16.38 -12.73
C PHE A 199 -5.41 16.17 -13.78
N GLU A 200 -5.01 15.92 -15.04
CA GLU A 200 -5.90 15.80 -16.19
C GLU A 200 -5.59 14.53 -17.00
N SER A 201 -6.63 13.93 -17.59
CA SER A 201 -6.47 12.82 -18.51
C SER A 201 -5.68 13.22 -19.76
N GLY A 202 -4.96 12.24 -20.35
CA GLY A 202 -4.15 12.45 -21.55
C GLY A 202 -2.71 12.88 -21.31
N LYS A 203 -2.32 13.10 -20.05
CA LYS A 203 -0.93 13.29 -19.65
C LYS A 203 -0.37 11.98 -19.11
N ILE A 204 0.93 11.79 -19.26
CA ILE A 204 1.68 10.64 -18.78
C ILE A 204 2.84 11.16 -17.94
N SER A 205 3.07 10.54 -16.78
CA SER A 205 4.34 10.67 -16.04
C SER A 205 5.15 9.40 -16.19
N GLU A 206 6.45 9.56 -16.23
CA GLU A 206 7.41 8.49 -16.19
C GLU A 206 8.36 8.75 -15.02
N MET A 207 8.56 7.75 -14.19
CA MET A 207 9.48 7.77 -13.06
C MET A 207 10.48 6.66 -13.23
N THR A 208 11.73 7.03 -13.60
CA THR A 208 12.84 6.11 -13.75
C THR A 208 13.78 6.23 -12.56
N GLY A 209 13.76 5.21 -11.73
CA GLY A 209 14.73 4.98 -10.66
C GLY A 209 15.41 3.62 -10.87
N THR A 210 15.53 2.83 -9.83
CA THR A 210 15.90 1.41 -9.89
C THR A 210 14.94 0.65 -10.80
N ALA A 211 13.64 0.86 -10.59
CA ALA A 211 12.54 0.40 -11.43
C ALA A 211 12.02 1.54 -12.34
N LEU A 212 11.15 1.20 -13.28
CA LEU A 212 10.41 2.15 -14.11
C LEU A 212 8.92 2.07 -13.75
N ALA A 213 8.30 3.22 -13.51
CA ALA A 213 6.85 3.34 -13.41
C ALA A 213 6.33 4.36 -14.43
N VAL A 214 5.31 3.98 -15.18
CA VAL A 214 4.61 4.85 -16.14
C VAL A 214 3.17 4.99 -15.70
N CYS A 215 2.72 6.21 -15.45
CA CYS A 215 1.41 6.52 -14.91
C CYS A 215 0.61 7.43 -15.83
N SER A 216 -0.71 7.21 -15.88
CA SER A 216 -1.65 8.08 -16.59
C SER A 216 -2.97 8.17 -15.84
N LEU A 217 -3.63 9.34 -15.88
CA LEU A 217 -4.94 9.56 -15.26
C LEU A 217 -6.06 9.10 -16.19
N THR A 218 -7.04 8.41 -15.63
CA THR A 218 -8.30 8.07 -16.30
C THR A 218 -9.50 8.26 -15.37
N ASN A 219 -10.68 8.51 -15.97
CA ASN A 219 -11.95 8.59 -15.24
C ASN A 219 -12.74 7.27 -15.26
N LYS A 220 -12.22 6.26 -15.95
CA LYS A 220 -12.83 4.92 -16.04
C LYS A 220 -11.76 3.86 -16.06
N ILE A 221 -11.99 2.78 -15.33
CA ILE A 221 -11.15 1.60 -15.41
C ILE A 221 -11.37 0.95 -16.79
N PRO A 222 -10.31 0.69 -17.57
CA PRO A 222 -10.44 -0.02 -18.85
C PRO A 222 -11.07 -1.40 -18.64
N PRO A 223 -11.82 -1.93 -19.62
CA PRO A 223 -12.34 -3.30 -19.55
C PRO A 223 -11.22 -4.31 -19.35
N TYR A 224 -11.50 -5.38 -18.58
CA TYR A 224 -10.54 -6.47 -18.39
C TYR A 224 -10.08 -7.03 -19.73
N ASN A 225 -8.78 -7.17 -19.87
CA ASN A 225 -8.15 -7.88 -20.99
C ASN A 225 -7.02 -8.75 -20.44
N LYS A 226 -7.05 -10.05 -20.72
CA LYS A 226 -6.08 -11.04 -20.24
C LYS A 226 -4.62 -10.67 -20.58
N THR A 227 -4.38 -9.94 -21.65
CA THR A 227 -3.04 -9.50 -22.07
C THR A 227 -2.63 -8.15 -21.47
N ASN A 228 -3.55 -7.45 -20.79
CA ASN A 228 -3.24 -6.18 -20.14
C ASN A 228 -2.31 -6.40 -18.94
N LYS A 229 -1.29 -5.55 -18.83
CA LYS A 229 -0.32 -5.51 -17.73
C LYS A 229 -0.34 -4.17 -16.99
N ILE A 230 -1.41 -3.42 -17.14
CA ILE A 230 -1.58 -2.09 -16.53
C ILE A 230 -2.65 -2.20 -15.46
N SER A 231 -2.24 -1.99 -14.21
CA SER A 231 -3.15 -1.94 -13.07
C SER A 231 -3.80 -0.57 -12.95
N ALA A 232 -4.99 -0.51 -12.33
CA ALA A 232 -5.68 0.71 -11.99
C ALA A 232 -5.66 0.92 -10.47
N TYR A 233 -5.31 2.13 -10.03
CA TYR A 233 -5.24 2.51 -8.62
C TYR A 233 -6.21 3.65 -8.34
N TYR A 234 -6.85 3.64 -7.19
CA TYR A 234 -7.75 4.69 -6.75
C TYR A 234 -6.97 5.99 -6.46
N ILE A 235 -7.42 7.11 -7.01
CA ILE A 235 -6.94 8.45 -6.64
C ILE A 235 -8.04 9.20 -5.87
N ALA A 236 -9.24 9.23 -6.43
CA ALA A 236 -10.44 9.83 -5.88
C ALA A 236 -11.66 9.20 -6.56
N LYS A 237 -12.86 9.51 -6.10
CA LYS A 237 -14.10 9.00 -6.72
C LYS A 237 -14.12 9.26 -8.23
N ASN A 238 -14.23 8.18 -9.03
CA ASN A 238 -14.19 8.21 -10.50
C ASN A 238 -12.88 8.77 -11.10
N LYS A 239 -11.77 8.69 -10.35
CA LYS A 239 -10.44 9.03 -10.86
C LYS A 239 -9.45 7.92 -10.48
N TYR A 240 -8.75 7.42 -11.48
CA TYR A 240 -7.83 6.30 -11.32
C TYR A 240 -6.49 6.61 -11.97
N CYS A 241 -5.43 6.13 -11.36
CA CYS A 241 -4.11 6.06 -11.99
C CYS A 241 -3.98 4.71 -12.68
N LEU A 242 -3.76 4.73 -13.97
CA LEU A 242 -3.28 3.55 -14.70
C LEU A 242 -1.77 3.49 -14.54
N LEU A 243 -1.27 2.41 -13.98
CA LEU A 243 0.14 2.23 -13.70
C LEU A 243 0.66 0.96 -14.36
N ALA A 244 1.69 1.14 -15.19
CA ALA A 244 2.54 0.07 -15.71
C ALA A 244 3.92 0.21 -15.07
N TRP A 245 4.52 -0.90 -14.65
CA TRP A 245 5.84 -0.88 -14.05
C TRP A 245 6.74 -2.00 -14.58
N ALA A 246 8.04 -1.75 -14.55
CA ALA A 246 9.07 -2.75 -14.79
C ALA A 246 10.05 -2.76 -13.61
N PRO A 247 10.41 -3.94 -13.09
CA PRO A 247 11.23 -4.08 -11.88
C PRO A 247 12.68 -3.59 -12.07
N THR A 248 13.11 -3.41 -13.30
CA THR A 248 14.48 -3.01 -13.63
C THR A 248 14.47 -1.91 -14.70
N ALA A 249 15.15 -0.79 -14.42
CA ALA A 249 15.35 0.32 -15.35
C ALA A 249 16.75 0.93 -15.15
N GLY A 250 16.90 1.94 -14.31
CA GLY A 250 18.19 2.55 -14.01
C GLY A 250 19.23 1.58 -13.44
N MET A 251 18.76 0.52 -12.76
CA MET A 251 19.63 -0.57 -12.30
C MET A 251 20.37 -1.26 -13.45
N VAL A 252 19.75 -1.38 -14.63
CA VAL A 252 20.39 -1.97 -15.82
C VAL A 252 21.56 -1.10 -16.30
N LEU A 253 21.37 0.23 -16.31
CA LEU A 253 22.43 1.17 -16.65
C LEU A 253 23.58 1.13 -15.65
N GLU A 254 23.26 1.05 -14.37
CA GLU A 254 24.27 0.92 -13.31
C GLU A 254 25.03 -0.42 -13.41
N TRP A 255 24.34 -1.50 -13.71
CA TRP A 255 24.97 -2.79 -13.97
C TRP A 255 25.90 -2.72 -15.19
N LEU A 256 25.43 -2.11 -16.29
CA LEU A 256 26.23 -1.93 -17.50
C LEU A 256 27.52 -1.13 -17.20
N ARG A 257 27.40 0.00 -16.49
CA ARG A 257 28.52 0.84 -16.08
C ARG A 257 29.55 0.11 -15.22
N LYS A 258 29.13 -0.87 -14.40
CA LYS A 258 30.02 -1.62 -13.51
C LYS A 258 30.70 -2.81 -14.19
N ASN A 259 30.15 -3.31 -15.30
CA ASN A 259 30.57 -4.57 -15.93
C ASN A 259 31.17 -4.38 -17.35
N LEU A 260 31.11 -3.18 -17.91
CA LEU A 260 31.74 -2.80 -19.17
C LEU A 260 32.69 -1.63 -18.97
#